data_1ab6de9146d64840ae80f03c601aef86
#
_entry.id   1ab6de9146d64840ae80f03c601aef86
#
_cell.length_a   1.000
_cell.length_b   1.000
_cell.length_c   1.000
_cell.angle_alpha   90.00
_cell.angle_beta   90.00
_cell.angle_gamma   90.00
#
_symmetry.space_group_name_H-M   'P 1'
#
loop_
_entity.id
_entity.type
_entity.pdbx_description
1 polymer ?
#
loop_
_entity_poly.entity_id
_entity_poly.type
_entity_poly.pdbx_seq_one_letter_code
_entity_poly.pdbx_strand_id
1 'polypeptide(L)'
;MNGYRTEPASLDQYLDDVQNETIKSDQAVQRSFCWGNEPMNNLIASAVSQTVYIPNLILSEETKENGIKVMYIVDGGHRTETLRRFRYCGYKTTSTIRDPFVKYSRKQIDKNGEYVRDENGDIVWEIAEFDLRKKTYDDLPPELKRQFNKCPLGMTIYQDC
;
A
#
# COMPACT_ATOMS: atom_id res chain seq x y z
N MET A 1 -32.41 8.80 -1.41
CA MET A 1 -31.31 9.76 -1.28
C MET A 1 -30.00 9.02 -1.05
N ASN A 2 -29.01 9.30 -1.88
CA ASN A 2 -27.73 8.62 -1.77
C ASN A 2 -26.87 9.36 -0.73
N GLY A 3 -26.30 8.59 0.17
CA GLY A 3 -25.37 9.13 1.17
C GLY A 3 -23.93 8.77 0.86
N TYR A 4 -23.04 9.33 1.61
CA TYR A 4 -21.63 8.94 1.57
C TYR A 4 -21.04 8.97 2.98
N ARG A 5 -19.96 8.22 3.15
CA ARG A 5 -19.14 8.25 4.35
C ARG A 5 -17.67 8.19 3.97
N THR A 6 -16.82 8.67 4.86
CA THR A 6 -15.37 8.53 4.71
C THR A 6 -14.85 7.60 5.78
N GLU A 7 -13.94 6.72 5.42
CA GLU A 7 -13.31 5.78 6.33
C GLU A 7 -11.81 5.73 6.08
N PRO A 8 -10.99 5.70 7.14
CA PRO A 8 -9.59 5.39 6.99
C PRO A 8 -9.39 3.88 6.86
N ALA A 9 -8.33 3.48 6.18
CA ALA A 9 -7.92 2.09 6.10
C ALA A 9 -6.40 2.03 6.04
N SER A 10 -5.83 0.90 6.43
CA SER A 10 -4.45 0.60 6.12
C SER A 10 -4.38 -0.02 4.73
N LEU A 11 -3.24 0.16 4.06
CA LEU A 11 -3.06 -0.41 2.73
C LEU A 11 -3.20 -1.94 2.76
N ASP A 12 -2.66 -2.58 3.77
CA ASP A 12 -2.75 -4.03 3.94
C ASP A 12 -4.20 -4.50 4.02
N GLN A 13 -5.03 -3.86 4.85
CA GLN A 13 -6.44 -4.20 5.00
C GLN A 13 -7.19 -3.98 3.68
N TYR A 14 -6.94 -2.85 3.02
CA TYR A 14 -7.58 -2.54 1.75
C TYR A 14 -7.24 -3.57 0.68
N LEU A 15 -5.95 -3.90 0.53
CA LEU A 15 -5.51 -4.88 -0.47
C LEU A 15 -6.02 -6.29 -0.15
N ASP A 16 -6.11 -6.65 1.12
CA ASP A 16 -6.70 -7.93 1.53
C ASP A 16 -8.17 -7.99 1.13
N ASP A 17 -8.93 -6.93 1.36
CA ASP A 17 -10.34 -6.85 0.96
C ASP A 17 -10.51 -6.95 -0.56
N VAL A 18 -9.59 -6.37 -1.33
CA VAL A 18 -9.59 -6.49 -2.79
C VAL A 18 -9.24 -7.92 -3.21
N GLN A 19 -8.26 -8.52 -2.57
CA GLN A 19 -7.78 -9.86 -2.91
C GLN A 19 -8.85 -10.93 -2.65
N ASN A 20 -9.62 -10.79 -1.57
CA ASN A 20 -10.69 -11.72 -1.24
C ASN A 20 -12.07 -11.30 -1.82
N GLU A 21 -12.09 -10.28 -2.66
CA GLU A 21 -13.28 -9.80 -3.37
C GLU A 21 -14.38 -9.20 -2.46
N THR A 22 -14.04 -8.80 -1.25
CA THR A 22 -14.94 -7.97 -0.41
C THR A 22 -15.12 -6.60 -1.05
N ILE A 23 -14.02 -6.08 -1.65
CA ILE A 23 -14.03 -4.91 -2.51
C ILE A 23 -13.72 -5.39 -3.92
N LYS A 24 -14.63 -5.15 -4.85
CA LYS A 24 -14.49 -5.63 -6.23
C LYS A 24 -13.91 -4.53 -7.12
N SER A 25 -12.92 -4.90 -7.91
CA SER A 25 -12.42 -4.02 -8.96
C SER A 25 -13.20 -4.29 -10.25
N ASP A 26 -13.34 -3.25 -11.07
CA ASP A 26 -13.93 -3.39 -12.39
C ASP A 26 -12.97 -4.18 -13.29
N GLN A 27 -13.46 -5.27 -13.87
CA GLN A 27 -12.68 -6.07 -14.82
C GLN A 27 -12.24 -5.27 -16.03
N ALA A 28 -13.01 -4.26 -16.43
CA ALA A 28 -12.63 -3.39 -17.53
C ALA A 28 -11.37 -2.58 -17.18
N VAL A 29 -11.23 -2.13 -15.92
CA VAL A 29 -10.02 -1.47 -15.45
C VAL A 29 -8.84 -2.41 -15.48
N GLN A 30 -9.01 -3.65 -15.05
CA GLN A 30 -7.93 -4.65 -15.09
C GLN A 30 -7.46 -4.95 -16.51
N ARG A 31 -8.41 -5.02 -17.48
CA ARG A 31 -8.08 -5.28 -18.89
C ARG A 31 -7.43 -4.06 -19.55
N SER A 32 -7.84 -2.86 -19.16
CA SER A 32 -7.33 -1.60 -19.72
C SER A 32 -6.16 -1.04 -18.93
N PHE A 33 -5.62 -1.81 -17.98
CA PHE A 33 -4.49 -1.37 -17.18
C PHE A 33 -3.30 -1.12 -18.08
N CYS A 34 -2.93 0.15 -18.20
CA CYS A 34 -1.89 0.60 -19.14
C CYS A 34 -0.83 1.49 -18.50
N TRP A 35 -0.74 1.49 -17.18
CA TRP A 35 0.31 2.26 -16.51
C TRP A 35 1.68 1.68 -16.87
N GLY A 36 2.60 2.57 -17.27
CA GLY A 36 3.98 2.20 -17.48
C GLY A 36 4.70 1.98 -16.16
N ASN A 37 5.94 1.50 -16.25
CA ASN A 37 6.73 1.17 -15.06
C ASN A 37 6.99 2.39 -14.18
N GLU A 38 7.23 3.57 -14.75
CA GLU A 38 7.54 4.75 -13.94
C GLU A 38 6.41 5.16 -13.00
N PRO A 39 5.14 5.34 -13.49
CA PRO A 39 4.04 5.64 -12.57
C PRO A 39 3.82 4.56 -11.51
N MET A 40 3.94 3.28 -11.89
CA MET A 40 3.82 2.18 -10.94
C MET A 40 4.90 2.24 -9.87
N ASN A 41 6.15 2.38 -10.28
CA ASN A 41 7.28 2.44 -9.38
C ASN A 41 7.18 3.63 -8.41
N ASN A 42 6.78 4.79 -8.93
CA ASN A 42 6.64 6.00 -8.10
C ASN A 42 5.51 5.87 -7.08
N LEU A 43 4.42 5.23 -7.44
CA LEU A 43 3.33 4.97 -6.49
C LEU A 43 3.76 3.99 -5.40
N ILE A 44 4.46 2.92 -5.78
CA ILE A 44 4.99 1.96 -4.83
C ILE A 44 5.96 2.65 -3.87
N ALA A 45 6.85 3.50 -4.41
CA ALA A 45 7.78 4.27 -3.59
C ALA A 45 7.03 5.18 -2.60
N SER A 46 5.95 5.82 -3.03
CA SER A 46 5.12 6.65 -2.15
C SER A 46 4.50 5.85 -1.01
N ALA A 47 4.01 4.65 -1.29
CA ALA A 47 3.42 3.78 -0.28
C ALA A 47 4.47 3.26 0.71
N VAL A 48 5.66 2.90 0.23
CA VAL A 48 6.75 2.40 1.07
C VAL A 48 7.33 3.51 1.94
N SER A 49 7.60 4.69 1.35
CA SER A 49 8.24 5.80 2.05
C SER A 49 7.27 6.61 2.92
N GLN A 50 5.99 6.62 2.55
CA GLN A 50 4.93 7.44 3.18
C GLN A 50 5.26 8.94 3.20
N THR A 51 6.08 9.40 2.26
CA THR A 51 6.47 10.81 2.16
C THR A 51 5.54 11.61 1.25
N VAL A 52 4.75 10.91 0.42
CA VAL A 52 3.82 11.53 -0.53
C VAL A 52 2.42 11.00 -0.26
N TYR A 53 1.46 11.93 -0.22
CA TYR A 53 0.06 11.58 0.00
C TYR A 53 -0.50 10.79 -1.18
N ILE A 54 -1.17 9.68 -0.86
CA ILE A 54 -1.90 8.90 -1.86
C ILE A 54 -3.34 9.40 -1.86
N PRO A 55 -3.88 9.87 -3.01
CA PRO A 55 -5.24 10.39 -3.06
C PRO A 55 -6.29 9.36 -2.62
N ASN A 56 -7.40 9.84 -2.08
CA ASN A 56 -8.49 8.99 -1.61
C ASN A 56 -9.01 8.08 -2.71
N LEU A 57 -9.41 6.89 -2.31
CA LEU A 57 -10.12 5.95 -3.16
C LEU A 57 -11.61 6.23 -3.07
N ILE A 58 -12.31 6.07 -4.18
CA ILE A 58 -13.77 6.24 -4.22
C ILE A 58 -14.40 4.89 -4.49
N LEU A 59 -15.27 4.48 -3.58
CA LEU A 59 -15.97 3.20 -3.64
C LEU A 59 -17.48 3.43 -3.69
N SER A 60 -18.19 2.46 -4.26
CA SER A 60 -19.65 2.40 -4.27
C SER A 60 -20.07 1.18 -3.49
N GLU A 61 -21.03 1.33 -2.57
CA GLU A 61 -21.59 0.22 -1.81
C GLU A 61 -22.99 -0.09 -2.29
N GLU A 62 -23.23 -1.33 -2.68
CA GLU A 62 -24.53 -1.82 -3.10
C GLU A 62 -25.06 -2.83 -2.08
N THR A 63 -26.34 -2.74 -1.76
CA THR A 63 -27.02 -3.75 -0.96
C THR A 63 -27.72 -4.72 -1.90
N LYS A 64 -27.35 -5.99 -1.85
CA LYS A 64 -27.99 -7.04 -2.64
C LYS A 64 -29.35 -7.43 -2.05
N GLU A 65 -30.18 -8.18 -2.81
CA GLU A 65 -31.52 -8.59 -2.40
C GLU A 65 -31.52 -9.33 -1.06
N ASN A 66 -30.46 -10.08 -0.76
CA ASN A 66 -30.33 -10.83 0.48
C ASN A 66 -29.82 -9.98 1.66
N GLY A 67 -29.69 -8.65 1.47
CA GLY A 67 -29.17 -7.75 2.50
C GLY A 67 -27.66 -7.69 2.60
N ILE A 68 -26.94 -8.44 1.79
CA ILE A 68 -25.47 -8.42 1.78
C ILE A 68 -24.99 -7.18 1.04
N LYS A 69 -24.02 -6.49 1.66
CA LYS A 69 -23.39 -5.29 1.09
C LYS A 69 -22.13 -5.67 0.35
N VAL A 70 -21.98 -5.13 -0.86
CA VAL A 70 -20.80 -5.35 -1.70
C VAL A 70 -20.26 -3.99 -2.11
N MET A 71 -18.94 -3.82 -2.08
CA MET A 71 -18.27 -2.57 -2.46
C MET A 71 -17.57 -2.74 -3.80
N TYR A 72 -17.61 -1.68 -4.61
CA TYR A 72 -16.95 -1.62 -5.91
C TYR A 72 -16.05 -0.39 -5.99
N ILE A 73 -14.91 -0.52 -6.65
CA ILE A 73 -14.00 0.60 -6.87
C ILE A 73 -14.54 1.47 -8.00
N VAL A 74 -14.79 2.75 -7.71
CA VAL A 74 -15.22 3.74 -8.69
C VAL A 74 -14.03 4.53 -9.23
N ASP A 75 -13.14 4.98 -8.33
CA ASP A 75 -11.92 5.69 -8.69
C ASP A 75 -10.76 5.18 -7.85
N GLY A 76 -9.59 5.05 -8.50
CA GLY A 76 -8.40 4.51 -7.87
C GLY A 76 -8.09 3.08 -8.29
N GLY A 77 -8.74 2.57 -9.36
CA GLY A 77 -8.51 1.22 -9.85
C GLY A 77 -7.08 0.95 -10.30
N HIS A 78 -6.45 1.89 -11.01
CA HIS A 78 -5.05 1.74 -11.44
C HIS A 78 -4.09 1.75 -10.26
N ARG A 79 -4.33 2.59 -9.27
CA ARG A 79 -3.53 2.61 -8.03
C ARG A 79 -3.68 1.31 -7.26
N THR A 80 -4.91 0.82 -7.13
CA THR A 80 -5.19 -0.47 -6.49
C THR A 80 -4.48 -1.61 -7.19
N GLU A 81 -4.58 -1.69 -8.51
CA GLU A 81 -3.98 -2.77 -9.29
C GLU A 81 -2.45 -2.73 -9.18
N THR A 82 -1.84 -1.55 -9.21
CA THR A 82 -0.39 -1.40 -9.04
C THR A 82 0.08 -1.93 -7.69
N LEU A 83 -0.58 -1.51 -6.62
CA LEU A 83 -0.19 -1.92 -5.27
C LEU A 83 -0.48 -3.40 -5.03
N ARG A 84 -1.58 -3.91 -5.60
CA ARG A 84 -1.91 -5.32 -5.54
C ARG A 84 -0.85 -6.20 -6.23
N ARG A 85 -0.42 -5.79 -7.43
CA ARG A 85 0.62 -6.52 -8.16
C ARG A 85 1.94 -6.55 -7.40
N PHE A 86 2.29 -5.44 -6.78
CA PHE A 86 3.51 -5.40 -5.96
C PHE A 86 3.39 -6.32 -4.75
N ARG A 87 2.26 -6.25 -4.05
CA ARG A 87 2.06 -6.99 -2.80
C ARG A 87 1.89 -8.50 -3.02
N TYR A 88 1.15 -8.90 -4.05
CA TYR A 88 0.71 -10.30 -4.22
C TYR A 88 1.23 -10.99 -5.49
N CYS A 89 1.57 -10.24 -6.52
CA CYS A 89 1.88 -10.83 -7.83
C CYS A 89 3.36 -10.79 -8.18
N GLY A 90 4.22 -10.41 -7.24
CA GLY A 90 5.67 -10.41 -7.46
C GLY A 90 6.17 -9.32 -8.41
N TYR A 91 5.39 -8.25 -8.60
CA TYR A 91 5.85 -7.15 -9.43
C TYR A 91 7.18 -6.63 -8.91
N LYS A 92 8.15 -6.54 -9.82
CA LYS A 92 9.50 -6.05 -9.53
C LYS A 92 9.65 -4.65 -10.07
N THR A 93 9.97 -3.70 -9.21
CA THR A 93 10.24 -2.33 -9.64
C THR A 93 11.41 -2.29 -10.63
N THR A 94 11.46 -1.24 -11.43
CA THR A 94 12.56 -1.04 -12.38
C THR A 94 13.48 0.06 -11.88
N SER A 95 14.48 0.42 -12.71
CA SER A 95 15.40 1.50 -12.37
C SER A 95 14.78 2.90 -12.47
N THR A 96 13.59 3.02 -13.04
CA THR A 96 12.94 4.31 -13.30
C THR A 96 12.05 4.70 -12.12
N ILE A 97 12.68 5.17 -11.04
CA ILE A 97 11.99 5.69 -9.85
C ILE A 97 12.57 7.07 -9.57
N ARG A 98 11.68 8.05 -9.32
CA ARG A 98 12.10 9.44 -9.08
C ARG A 98 12.96 9.58 -7.82
N ASP A 99 12.50 8.99 -6.70
CA ASP A 99 13.19 9.02 -5.41
C ASP A 99 13.36 7.57 -4.92
N PRO A 100 14.39 6.85 -5.42
CA PRO A 100 14.48 5.42 -5.14
C PRO A 100 14.98 5.07 -3.76
N PHE A 101 15.66 5.98 -3.07
CA PHE A 101 16.27 5.69 -1.78
C PHE A 101 15.30 6.03 -0.64
N VAL A 102 14.89 5.00 0.09
CA VAL A 102 13.96 5.14 1.21
C VAL A 102 14.74 5.07 2.51
N LYS A 103 14.66 6.14 3.30
CA LYS A 103 15.27 6.17 4.63
C LYS A 103 14.26 5.70 5.66
N TYR A 104 14.73 4.90 6.60
CA TYR A 104 13.87 4.36 7.65
C TYR A 104 14.67 4.12 8.91
N SER A 105 13.99 4.10 10.05
CA SER A 105 14.60 3.81 11.34
C SER A 105 14.59 2.32 11.61
N ARG A 106 15.72 1.81 12.11
CA ARG A 106 15.78 0.43 12.56
C ARG A 106 16.57 0.36 13.86
N LYS A 107 16.33 -0.69 14.62
CA LYS A 107 17.07 -0.96 15.84
C LYS A 107 18.48 -1.39 15.48
N GLN A 108 19.47 -0.78 16.11
CA GLN A 108 20.87 -1.13 15.88
C GLN A 108 21.15 -2.52 16.46
N ILE A 109 21.84 -3.35 15.67
CA ILE A 109 22.19 -4.72 16.06
C ILE A 109 23.70 -4.81 16.13
N ASP A 110 24.21 -5.45 17.20
CA ASP A 110 25.65 -5.67 17.36
C ASP A 110 26.11 -6.89 16.53
N LYS A 111 27.40 -7.17 16.56
CA LYS A 111 27.97 -8.29 15.79
C LYS A 111 27.51 -9.67 16.26
N ASN A 112 26.90 -9.76 17.44
CA ASN A 112 26.30 -11.01 17.96
C ASN A 112 24.82 -11.17 17.61
N GLY A 113 24.24 -10.20 16.86
CA GLY A 113 22.84 -10.22 16.48
C GLY A 113 21.90 -9.71 17.57
N GLU A 114 22.42 -9.11 18.63
CA GLU A 114 21.61 -8.57 19.71
C GLU A 114 21.39 -7.06 19.56
N TYR A 115 20.25 -6.58 20.10
CA TYR A 115 19.96 -5.15 20.06
C TYR A 115 20.92 -4.38 20.96
N VAL A 116 21.45 -3.25 20.42
CA VAL A 116 22.30 -2.35 21.17
C VAL A 116 21.44 -1.49 22.08
N ARG A 117 21.88 -1.36 23.36
CA ARG A 117 21.20 -0.52 24.34
C ARG A 117 22.15 0.53 24.86
N ASP A 118 21.61 1.70 25.20
CA ASP A 118 22.41 2.79 25.77
C ASP A 118 22.60 2.59 27.30
N GLU A 119 23.20 3.60 27.93
CA GLU A 119 23.47 3.59 29.37
C GLU A 119 22.21 3.42 30.23
N ASN A 120 21.06 3.88 29.71
CA ASN A 120 19.77 3.82 30.41
C ASN A 120 19.01 2.54 30.14
N GLY A 121 19.56 1.63 29.32
CA GLY A 121 18.89 0.41 28.92
C GLY A 121 17.93 0.55 27.74
N ASP A 122 17.90 1.71 27.13
CA ASP A 122 17.01 1.96 25.99
C ASP A 122 17.63 1.48 24.67
N ILE A 123 16.77 1.03 23.77
CA ILE A 123 17.18 0.61 22.43
C ILE A 123 17.82 1.80 21.68
N VAL A 124 18.96 1.53 21.03
CA VAL A 124 19.60 2.49 20.15
C VAL A 124 19.07 2.30 18.74
N TRP A 125 18.60 3.39 18.13
CA TRP A 125 18.08 3.38 16.77
C TRP A 125 19.11 3.97 15.81
N GLU A 126 19.05 3.52 14.57
CA GLU A 126 19.87 4.06 13.50
C GLU A 126 19.01 4.31 12.26
N ILE A 127 19.49 5.19 11.39
CA ILE A 127 18.83 5.44 10.10
C ILE A 127 19.50 4.56 9.07
N ALA A 128 18.69 3.77 8.37
CA ALA A 128 19.11 2.95 7.26
C ALA A 128 18.51 3.48 5.97
N GLU A 129 19.09 3.08 4.85
CA GLU A 129 18.63 3.48 3.53
C GLU A 129 18.45 2.22 2.68
N PHE A 130 17.34 2.16 1.93
CA PHE A 130 17.04 1.05 1.05
C PHE A 130 16.82 1.56 -0.36
N ASP A 131 17.50 0.94 -1.33
CA ASP A 131 17.32 1.25 -2.74
C ASP A 131 16.16 0.42 -3.28
N LEU A 132 15.08 1.09 -3.64
CA LEU A 132 13.84 0.43 -4.07
C LEU A 132 13.87 0.02 -5.54
N ARG A 133 14.93 0.33 -6.28
CA ARG A 133 15.04 -0.05 -7.70
C ARG A 133 15.25 -1.54 -7.83
N LYS A 134 14.55 -2.18 -8.77
CA LYS A 134 14.66 -3.61 -9.08
C LYS A 134 14.39 -4.49 -7.86
N LYS A 135 13.33 -4.16 -7.13
CA LYS A 135 12.93 -4.89 -5.92
C LYS A 135 11.49 -5.35 -6.00
N THR A 136 11.22 -6.48 -5.38
CA THR A 136 9.87 -6.99 -5.13
C THR A 136 9.48 -6.65 -3.68
N TYR A 137 8.21 -6.90 -3.34
CA TYR A 137 7.76 -6.74 -1.95
C TYR A 137 8.58 -7.61 -0.99
N ASP A 138 8.89 -8.84 -1.40
CA ASP A 138 9.64 -9.76 -0.54
C ASP A 138 11.08 -9.30 -0.28
N ASP A 139 11.63 -8.46 -1.16
CA ASP A 139 12.97 -7.89 -0.98
C ASP A 139 13.01 -6.77 0.06
N LEU A 140 11.86 -6.24 0.46
CA LEU A 140 11.80 -5.17 1.45
C LEU A 140 12.28 -5.63 2.82
N PRO A 141 13.05 -4.81 3.55
CA PRO A 141 13.32 -5.08 4.95
C PRO A 141 12.02 -5.17 5.76
N PRO A 142 12.00 -5.90 6.88
CA PRO A 142 10.79 -6.04 7.69
C PRO A 142 10.16 -4.70 8.09
N GLU A 143 10.97 -3.70 8.40
CA GLU A 143 10.51 -2.36 8.79
C GLU A 143 9.75 -1.70 7.63
N LEU A 144 10.23 -1.86 6.39
CA LEU A 144 9.59 -1.28 5.22
C LEU A 144 8.37 -2.08 4.78
N LYS A 145 8.35 -3.40 4.96
CA LYS A 145 7.14 -4.20 4.76
C LYS A 145 6.03 -3.70 5.69
N ARG A 146 6.36 -3.50 6.96
CA ARG A 146 5.40 -2.97 7.93
C ARG A 146 4.93 -1.58 7.55
N GLN A 147 5.84 -0.72 7.10
CA GLN A 147 5.51 0.64 6.68
C GLN A 147 4.59 0.64 5.47
N PHE A 148 4.86 -0.20 4.48
CA PHE A 148 3.96 -0.40 3.33
C PHE A 148 2.58 -0.88 3.78
N ASN A 149 2.54 -1.91 4.61
CA ASN A 149 1.28 -2.51 5.06
C ASN A 149 0.42 -1.53 5.86
N LYS A 150 1.06 -0.65 6.64
CA LYS A 150 0.36 0.34 7.47
C LYS A 150 0.15 1.67 6.76
N CYS A 151 0.53 1.79 5.49
CA CYS A 151 0.32 3.03 4.74
C CYS A 151 -1.15 3.45 4.84
N PRO A 152 -1.44 4.65 5.34
CA PRO A 152 -2.82 5.09 5.51
C PRO A 152 -3.46 5.43 4.17
N LEU A 153 -4.70 4.99 4.00
CA LEU A 153 -5.53 5.31 2.85
C LEU A 153 -6.83 5.92 3.34
N GLY A 154 -7.33 6.91 2.60
CA GLY A 154 -8.67 7.41 2.80
C GLY A 154 -9.62 6.78 1.78
N MET A 155 -10.82 6.40 2.22
CA MET A 155 -11.85 5.89 1.34
C MET A 155 -13.10 6.75 1.47
N THR A 156 -13.67 7.15 0.34
CA THR A 156 -14.99 7.77 0.29
C THR A 156 -15.95 6.75 -0.30
N ILE A 157 -16.96 6.38 0.46
CA ILE A 157 -17.89 5.30 0.10
C ILE A 157 -19.26 5.90 -0.13
N TYR A 158 -19.76 5.79 -1.36
CA TYR A 158 -21.11 6.20 -1.71
C TYR A 158 -22.05 5.03 -1.52
N GLN A 159 -23.16 5.28 -0.86
CA GLN A 159 -24.15 4.25 -0.53
C GLN A 159 -25.38 4.40 -1.39
N ASP A 160 -25.90 3.28 -1.89
CA ASP A 160 -27.21 3.21 -2.50
C ASP A 160 -28.27 3.19 -1.41
N CYS A 161 -29.36 3.88 -1.66
CA CYS A 161 -30.52 3.84 -0.78
C CYS A 161 -31.58 2.93 -1.33
#